data_5f42373779ef8d551e41899ac527ea1f
#
_entry.id   5f42373779ef8d551e41899ac527ea1f
#
_cell.length_a   1.000
_cell.length_b   1.000
_cell.length_c   1.000
_cell.angle_alpha   90.00
_cell.angle_beta   90.00
_cell.angle_gamma   90.00
#
_symmetry.space_group_name_H-M   'P 1'
#
loop_
_entity.id
_entity.type
_entity.pdbx_description
1 polymer ?
#
loop_
_entity_poly.entity_id
_entity_poly.type
_entity_poly.pdbx_seq_one_letter_code
_entity_poly.pdbx_strand_id
1 'polypeptide(L)' 'MMDLIPPKAELALANVLTFGAEKYGAWSWSQIDYLERRYMAAAMRHINAHRAGEVLDQESGQPHLAHAMCCLAFLIEKSA' A
#
# COMPACT_ATOMS: atom_id res chain seq x y z
N MET A 1 8.48 18.93 -6.69
CA MET A 1 9.23 17.99 -7.57
C MET A 1 8.51 16.66 -7.71
N MET A 2 7.19 16.72 -7.88
CA MET A 2 6.35 15.54 -8.07
C MET A 2 6.72 14.76 -9.33
N ASP A 3 7.30 15.46 -10.30
CA ASP A 3 7.75 14.86 -11.57
C ASP A 3 8.92 13.88 -11.40
N LEU A 4 9.55 13.85 -10.23
CA LEU A 4 10.62 12.89 -9.93
C LEU A 4 10.09 11.53 -9.44
N ILE A 5 8.81 11.40 -9.18
CA ILE A 5 8.22 10.12 -8.78
C ILE A 5 8.25 9.18 -10.00
N PRO A 6 8.86 7.97 -9.87
CA PRO A 6 8.90 7.03 -10.99
C PRO A 6 7.48 6.66 -11.43
N PRO A 7 7.14 6.83 -12.73
CA PRO A 7 5.74 6.72 -13.16
C PRO A 7 5.14 5.31 -13.00
N LYS A 8 5.92 4.25 -13.17
CA LYS A 8 5.39 2.90 -12.96
C LYS A 8 5.07 2.63 -11.50
N ALA A 9 5.90 3.15 -10.59
CA ALA A 9 5.66 3.04 -9.15
C ALA A 9 4.43 3.83 -8.75
N GLU A 10 4.27 5.03 -9.27
CA GLU A 10 3.10 5.87 -9.02
C GLU A 10 1.81 5.18 -9.48
N LEU A 11 1.82 4.60 -10.69
CA LEU A 11 0.66 3.90 -11.21
C LEU A 11 0.34 2.66 -10.38
N ALA A 12 1.35 1.90 -9.98
CA ALA A 12 1.14 0.72 -9.13
C ALA A 12 0.51 1.10 -7.79
N LEU A 13 0.98 2.18 -7.19
CA LEU A 13 0.39 2.70 -5.95
C LEU A 13 -1.07 3.12 -6.17
N ALA A 14 -1.34 3.84 -7.26
CA ALA A 14 -2.70 4.26 -7.59
C ALA A 14 -3.64 3.07 -7.77
N ASN A 15 -3.16 1.99 -8.41
CA ASN A 15 -3.94 0.77 -8.60
C ASN A 15 -4.27 0.10 -7.28
N VAL A 16 -3.33 0.04 -6.34
CA VAL A 16 -3.58 -0.51 -5.00
C VAL A 16 -4.59 0.34 -4.24
N LEU A 17 -4.46 1.65 -4.31
CA LEU A 17 -5.41 2.56 -3.66
C LEU A 17 -6.82 2.41 -4.24
N THR A 18 -6.93 2.25 -5.55
CA THR A 18 -8.21 2.03 -6.22
C THR A 18 -8.83 0.70 -5.78
N PHE A 19 -8.03 -0.36 -5.72
CA PHE A 19 -8.49 -1.66 -5.26
C PHE A 19 -9.06 -1.57 -3.83
N GLY A 20 -8.33 -0.91 -2.93
CA GLY A 20 -8.76 -0.72 -1.56
C GLY A 20 -10.03 0.13 -1.45
N ALA A 21 -10.11 1.19 -2.25
CA ALA A 21 -11.28 2.06 -2.26
C ALA A 21 -12.53 1.33 -2.75
N GLU A 22 -12.40 0.47 -3.76
CA GLU A 22 -13.51 -0.35 -4.26
C GLU A 22 -13.96 -1.38 -3.25
N LYS A 23 -13.02 -1.95 -2.50
CA LYS A 23 -13.31 -3.00 -1.52
C LYS A 23 -13.85 -2.46 -0.20
N TYR A 24 -13.30 -1.34 0.30
CA TYR A 24 -13.57 -0.84 1.66
C TYR A 24 -14.13 0.58 1.69
N GLY A 25 -14.14 1.29 0.56
CA GLY A 25 -14.52 2.70 0.50
C GLY A 25 -13.30 3.62 0.54
N ALA A 26 -13.37 4.70 -0.21
CA ALA A 26 -12.30 5.71 -0.26
C ALA A 26 -12.08 6.30 1.14
N TRP A 27 -10.82 6.48 1.52
CA TRP A 27 -10.42 7.07 2.80
C TRP A 27 -10.80 6.25 4.04
N SER A 28 -11.39 5.05 3.88
CA SER A 28 -11.75 4.19 5.02
C SER A 28 -10.54 3.80 5.86
N TRP A 29 -9.33 3.77 5.24
CA TRP A 29 -8.10 3.45 5.95
C TRP A 29 -7.84 4.37 7.14
N SER A 30 -8.32 5.61 7.08
CA SER A 30 -8.09 6.60 8.14
C SER A 30 -8.88 6.32 9.42
N GLN A 31 -9.86 5.43 9.35
CA GLN A 31 -10.74 5.09 10.47
C GLN A 31 -10.33 3.81 11.19
N ILE A 32 -9.23 3.18 10.79
CA ILE A 32 -8.82 1.90 11.35
C ILE A 32 -8.19 2.10 12.73
N ASP A 33 -8.66 1.32 13.72
CA ASP A 33 -8.06 1.30 15.05
C ASP A 33 -6.66 0.71 14.99
N TYR A 34 -5.75 1.24 15.82
CA TYR A 34 -4.36 0.79 15.84
C TYR A 34 -3.69 0.89 14.49
N LEU A 35 -3.99 1.95 13.74
CA LEU A 35 -3.56 2.17 12.37
C LEU A 35 -2.05 1.99 12.20
N GLU A 36 -1.25 2.62 13.07
CA GLU A 36 0.21 2.56 13.01
C GLU A 36 0.71 1.11 13.04
N ARG A 37 0.24 0.34 14.02
CA ARG A 37 0.67 -1.04 14.21
C ARG A 37 0.23 -1.93 13.07
N ARG A 38 -1.02 -1.77 12.64
CA ARG A 38 -1.61 -2.64 11.61
C ARG A 38 -1.00 -2.41 10.24
N TYR A 39 -0.78 -1.16 9.86
CA TYR A 39 -0.17 -0.86 8.56
C TYR A 39 1.32 -1.13 8.55
N MET A 40 2.02 -0.96 9.67
CA MET A 40 3.42 -1.35 9.74
C MET A 40 3.56 -2.86 9.56
N ALA A 41 2.74 -3.65 10.24
CA ALA A 41 2.75 -5.11 10.11
C ALA A 41 2.39 -5.53 8.68
N ALA A 42 1.40 -4.89 8.06
CA ALA A 42 1.01 -5.19 6.69
C ALA A 42 2.13 -4.85 5.70
N ALA A 43 2.80 -3.70 5.89
CA ALA A 43 3.93 -3.32 5.04
C ALA A 43 5.04 -4.36 5.11
N MET A 44 5.38 -4.81 6.32
CA MET A 44 6.42 -5.83 6.50
C MET A 44 6.02 -7.16 5.86
N ARG A 45 4.76 -7.55 5.99
CA ARG A 45 4.27 -8.79 5.37
C ARG A 45 4.39 -8.75 3.85
N HIS A 46 4.02 -7.65 3.22
CA HIS A 46 4.14 -7.51 1.77
C HIS A 46 5.60 -7.49 1.32
N ILE A 47 6.47 -6.81 2.06
CA ILE A 47 7.90 -6.80 1.76
C ILE A 47 8.45 -8.23 1.85
N ASN A 48 8.09 -8.96 2.88
CA ASN A 48 8.55 -10.34 3.07
C ASN A 48 8.01 -11.28 2.00
N ALA A 49 6.78 -11.10 1.55
CA ALA A 49 6.23 -11.89 0.45
C ALA A 49 7.05 -11.67 -0.84
N HIS A 50 7.41 -10.43 -1.13
CA HIS A 50 8.27 -10.12 -2.26
C HIS A 50 9.64 -10.77 -2.12
N ARG A 51 10.25 -10.68 -0.95
CA ARG A 51 11.57 -11.29 -0.66
C ARG A 51 11.54 -12.80 -0.85
N ALA A 52 10.41 -13.43 -0.55
CA ALA A 52 10.23 -14.87 -0.72
C ALA A 52 9.91 -15.30 -2.16
N GLY A 53 9.84 -14.34 -3.08
CA GLY A 53 9.64 -14.63 -4.50
C GLY A 53 8.24 -14.41 -5.03
N GLU A 54 7.28 -14.03 -4.17
CA GLU A 54 5.92 -13.72 -4.61
C GLU A 54 5.83 -12.25 -4.98
N VAL A 55 5.89 -11.94 -6.27
CA VAL A 55 5.93 -10.56 -6.74
C VAL A 55 4.55 -9.91 -6.66
N LEU A 56 3.50 -10.62 -7.08
CA LEU A 56 2.14 -10.11 -7.14
C LEU A 56 1.29 -10.66 -6.01
N ASP A 57 0.51 -9.78 -5.38
CA ASP A 57 -0.50 -10.17 -4.39
C ASP A 57 -1.63 -10.92 -5.11
N GLN A 58 -2.01 -12.08 -4.61
CA GLN A 58 -2.99 -12.94 -5.26
C GLN A 58 -4.40 -12.34 -5.27
N GLU A 59 -4.75 -11.56 -4.27
CA GLU A 59 -6.08 -10.95 -4.16
C GLU A 59 -6.24 -9.78 -5.13
N SER A 60 -5.27 -8.88 -5.17
CA SER A 60 -5.37 -7.66 -5.96
C SER A 60 -4.74 -7.77 -7.35
N GLY A 61 -3.83 -8.72 -7.54
CA GLY A 61 -3.05 -8.82 -8.76
C GLY A 61 -1.97 -7.74 -8.89
N GLN A 62 -1.79 -6.92 -7.85
CA GLN A 62 -0.82 -5.83 -7.85
C GLN A 62 0.45 -6.25 -7.12
N PRO A 63 1.59 -5.59 -7.42
CA PRO A 63 2.84 -5.94 -6.75
C PRO A 63 2.75 -5.81 -5.23
N HIS A 64 3.31 -6.77 -4.50
CA HIS A 64 3.41 -6.66 -3.04
C HIS A 64 4.13 -5.38 -2.62
N LEU A 65 5.13 -4.95 -3.38
CA LEU A 65 5.85 -3.70 -3.07
C LEU A 65 4.94 -2.47 -3.19
N ALA A 66 3.95 -2.49 -4.09
CA ALA A 66 2.97 -1.42 -4.19
C ALA A 66 2.05 -1.39 -2.97
N HIS A 67 1.66 -2.57 -2.45
CA HIS A 67 0.91 -2.66 -1.20
C HIS A 67 1.73 -2.11 -0.02
N ALA A 68 3.01 -2.43 0.03
CA ALA A 68 3.90 -1.89 1.06
C ALA A 68 3.99 -0.37 0.96
N MET A 69 4.14 0.17 -0.25
CA MET A 69 4.14 1.62 -0.48
C MET A 69 2.85 2.26 0.04
N CYS A 70 1.72 1.63 -0.24
CA CYS A 70 0.41 2.12 0.20
C CYS A 70 0.35 2.21 1.72
N CYS A 71 0.76 1.15 2.43
CA CYS A 71 0.79 1.13 3.89
C CYS A 71 1.69 2.23 4.44
N LEU A 72 2.87 2.40 3.87
CA LEU A 72 3.82 3.43 4.31
C LEU A 72 3.30 4.84 4.04
N ALA A 73 2.62 5.03 2.91
CA ALA A 73 2.00 6.31 2.58
C ALA A 73 0.94 6.69 3.63
N PHE A 74 0.12 5.72 4.05
CA PHE A 74 -0.88 5.95 5.09
C PHE A 74 -0.23 6.35 6.41
N LEU A 75 0.87 5.67 6.77
CA LEU A 75 1.59 5.99 8.01
C LEU A 75 2.18 7.39 7.98
N ILE A 76 2.75 7.79 6.85
CA ILE A 76 3.32 9.12 6.67
C ILE A 76 2.22 10.18 6.76
N GLU A 77 1.11 9.96 6.09
CA GLU A 77 -0.01 10.90 6.06
C GLU A 77 -0.57 11.09 7.47
N LYS A 78 -0.72 10.02 8.23
CA LYS A 78 -1.35 10.06 9.55
C LYS A 78 -0.43 10.70 10.60
N SER A 79 0.88 10.57 10.43
CA SER A 79 1.85 11.12 11.40
C SER A 79 2.22 12.57 11.13
N ALA A 80 1.83 13.10 9.97
CA ALA A 80 2.16 14.47 9.56
C ALA A 80 1.33 15.52 10.31
#